data_e23de5aa37ae6accc28488b4b1fdaf6b
#
_entry.id   e23de5aa37ae6accc28488b4b1fdaf6b
#
_cell.length_a   1.000
_cell.length_b   1.000
_cell.length_c   1.000
_cell.angle_alpha   90.00
_cell.angle_beta   90.00
_cell.angle_gamma   90.00
#
_symmetry.space_group_name_H-M   'P 1'
#
loop_
_entity.id
_entity.type
_entity.pdbx_description
1 polymer ?
#
loop_
_entity_poly.entity_id
_entity_poly.type
_entity_poly.pdbx_seq_one_letter_code
_entity_poly.pdbx_strand_id
1 'polypeptide(L)'
;MFKKSMLLSIQSVLALLVILAASLMPTWAAEQEPSVAWEKIDRGVMLIDVRTAEEFAEGHIDGAMNIPFNNIVPELAKLNITKNTEIVLYCRSGNRSDMAQKSLVKQGYSNTYNAGGFNSLISAR
;
A
#
# COMPACT_ATOMS: atom_id res chain seq x y z
N MET A 1 -49.44 -8.36 12.18
CA MET A 1 -48.60 -9.45 11.65
C MET A 1 -47.79 -9.01 10.43
N PHE A 2 -48.42 -8.40 9.44
CA PHE A 2 -47.72 -7.95 8.21
C PHE A 2 -46.65 -6.85 8.42
N LYS A 3 -46.86 -5.93 9.38
CA LYS A 3 -45.91 -4.85 9.67
C LYS A 3 -44.59 -5.31 10.29
N LYS A 4 -44.57 -6.40 11.08
CA LYS A 4 -43.35 -6.93 11.69
C LYS A 4 -42.45 -7.66 10.70
N SER A 5 -43.00 -8.43 9.78
CA SER A 5 -42.23 -9.12 8.75
C SER A 5 -41.65 -8.18 7.72
N MET A 6 -42.35 -7.09 7.42
CA MET A 6 -41.88 -6.05 6.50
C MET A 6 -40.72 -5.21 7.10
N LEU A 7 -40.76 -4.91 8.42
CA LEU A 7 -39.69 -4.22 9.14
C LEU A 7 -38.43 -5.08 9.23
N LEU A 8 -38.54 -6.38 9.49
CA LEU A 8 -37.43 -7.32 9.50
C LEU A 8 -36.77 -7.44 8.11
N SER A 9 -37.55 -7.41 7.04
CA SER A 9 -37.06 -7.44 5.67
C SER A 9 -36.24 -6.18 5.32
N ILE A 10 -36.71 -5.02 5.74
CA ILE A 10 -36.02 -3.73 5.51
C ILE A 10 -34.69 -3.67 6.29
N GLN A 11 -34.68 -4.14 7.54
CA GLN A 11 -33.48 -4.19 8.35
C GLN A 11 -32.43 -5.15 7.77
N SER A 12 -32.86 -6.28 7.24
CA SER A 12 -31.96 -7.25 6.60
C SER A 12 -31.36 -6.70 5.32
N VAL A 13 -32.13 -5.97 4.51
CA VAL A 13 -31.65 -5.34 3.28
C VAL A 13 -30.65 -4.22 3.61
N LEU A 14 -30.94 -3.38 4.63
CA LEU A 14 -30.03 -2.32 5.08
C LEU A 14 -28.71 -2.89 5.61
N ALA A 15 -28.74 -3.96 6.40
CA ALA A 15 -27.54 -4.62 6.89
C ALA A 15 -26.69 -5.18 5.73
N LEU A 16 -27.33 -5.77 4.72
CA LEU A 16 -26.64 -6.30 3.54
C LEU A 16 -25.99 -5.18 2.72
N LEU A 17 -26.65 -4.03 2.57
CA LEU A 17 -26.11 -2.86 1.86
C LEU A 17 -24.90 -2.27 2.58
N VAL A 18 -24.91 -2.23 3.92
CA VAL A 18 -23.77 -1.74 4.71
C VAL A 18 -22.56 -2.68 4.55
N ILE A 19 -22.76 -4.00 4.59
CA ILE A 19 -21.70 -4.98 4.38
C ILE A 19 -21.14 -4.87 2.97
N LEU A 20 -21.97 -4.70 1.96
CA LEU A 20 -21.54 -4.52 0.57
C LEU A 20 -20.75 -3.23 0.37
N ALA A 21 -21.18 -2.13 1.00
CA ALA A 21 -20.46 -0.85 0.97
C ALA A 21 -19.08 -0.95 1.62
N ALA A 22 -18.95 -1.67 2.74
CA ALA A 22 -17.66 -1.93 3.40
C ALA A 22 -16.72 -2.78 2.54
N SER A 23 -17.24 -3.75 1.78
CA SER A 23 -16.45 -4.60 0.88
C SER A 23 -16.01 -3.88 -0.40
N LEU A 24 -16.62 -2.73 -0.72
CA LEU A 24 -16.26 -1.88 -1.87
C LEU A 24 -15.24 -0.80 -1.51
N MET A 25 -14.77 -0.73 -0.26
CA MET A 25 -13.72 0.21 0.14
C MET A 25 -12.42 -0.12 -0.61
N PRO A 26 -11.80 0.88 -1.28
CA PRO A 26 -10.55 0.64 -1.99
C PRO A 26 -9.46 0.22 -1.01
N THR A 27 -8.64 -0.75 -1.41
CA THR A 27 -7.56 -1.30 -0.57
C THR A 27 -6.51 -0.27 -0.16
N TRP A 28 -6.36 0.82 -0.90
CA TRP A 28 -5.45 1.90 -0.54
C TRP A 28 -5.84 2.61 0.76
N ALA A 29 -7.12 2.56 1.17
CA ALA A 29 -7.59 3.13 2.45
C ALA A 29 -6.99 2.41 3.67
N ALA A 30 -6.50 1.16 3.51
CA ALA A 30 -5.84 0.37 4.55
C ALA A 30 -4.31 0.43 4.47
N GLU A 31 -3.74 1.27 3.60
CA GLU A 31 -2.29 1.42 3.45
C GLU A 31 -1.69 2.28 4.55
N GLN A 32 -0.37 2.30 4.62
CA GLN A 32 0.43 2.97 5.65
C GLN A 32 0.24 2.37 7.07
N GLU A 33 -0.17 1.10 7.14
CA GLU A 33 -0.22 0.35 8.38
C GLU A 33 1.12 -0.35 8.61
N PRO A 34 1.91 0.05 9.63
CA PRO A 34 3.24 -0.52 9.85
C PRO A 34 3.24 -2.04 10.05
N SER A 35 2.25 -2.57 10.75
CA SER A 35 2.14 -4.02 10.97
C SER A 35 1.97 -4.81 9.68
N VAL A 36 1.15 -4.31 8.76
CA VAL A 36 0.95 -4.91 7.44
C VAL A 36 2.22 -4.81 6.59
N ALA A 37 2.88 -3.66 6.63
CA ALA A 37 4.15 -3.44 5.93
C ALA A 37 5.22 -4.43 6.40
N TRP A 38 5.38 -4.58 7.71
CA TRP A 38 6.37 -5.51 8.27
C TRP A 38 6.07 -6.97 7.95
N GLU A 39 4.80 -7.36 7.95
CA GLU A 39 4.40 -8.71 7.52
C GLU A 39 4.88 -8.98 6.08
N LYS A 40 4.66 -8.04 5.19
CA LYS A 40 5.12 -8.13 3.79
C LYS A 40 6.65 -8.17 3.68
N ILE A 41 7.33 -7.28 4.38
CA ILE A 41 8.80 -7.21 4.39
C ILE A 41 9.41 -8.51 4.91
N ASP A 42 8.87 -9.05 5.99
CA ASP A 42 9.35 -10.29 6.60
C ASP A 42 9.12 -11.52 5.70
N ARG A 43 8.12 -11.47 4.82
CA ARG A 43 7.90 -12.50 3.78
C ARG A 43 8.85 -12.39 2.60
N GLY A 44 9.68 -11.37 2.54
CA GLY A 44 10.61 -11.15 1.44
C GLY A 44 10.03 -10.42 0.23
N VAL A 45 8.93 -9.70 0.39
CA VAL A 45 8.36 -8.84 -0.65
C VAL A 45 9.37 -7.75 -1.02
N MET A 46 9.43 -7.40 -2.31
CA MET A 46 10.33 -6.35 -2.80
C MET A 46 10.09 -5.04 -2.07
N LEU A 47 11.11 -4.51 -1.41
CA LEU A 47 11.04 -3.28 -0.62
C LEU A 47 11.84 -2.17 -1.30
N ILE A 48 11.19 -1.05 -1.57
CA ILE A 48 11.82 0.09 -2.23
C ILE A 48 11.70 1.33 -1.36
N ASP A 49 12.85 1.92 -1.05
CA ASP A 49 12.98 3.24 -0.45
C ASP A 49 13.00 4.28 -1.57
N VAL A 50 11.94 5.08 -1.65
CA VAL A 50 11.79 6.08 -2.72
C VAL A 50 12.30 7.47 -2.32
N ARG A 51 13.07 7.55 -1.23
CA ARG A 51 13.74 8.78 -0.80
C ARG A 51 14.96 9.04 -1.67
N THR A 52 15.65 10.14 -1.40
CA THR A 52 16.92 10.44 -2.06
C THR A 52 18.02 9.46 -1.66
N ALA A 53 19.07 9.39 -2.47
CA ALA A 53 20.25 8.57 -2.16
C ALA A 53 20.92 9.00 -0.84
N GLU A 54 20.93 10.30 -0.56
CA GLU A 54 21.49 10.87 0.66
C GLU A 54 20.70 10.44 1.90
N GLU A 55 19.38 10.52 1.84
CA GLU A 55 18.51 10.04 2.92
C GLU A 55 18.70 8.53 3.17
N PHE A 56 18.78 7.76 2.10
CA PHE A 56 19.01 6.31 2.17
C PHE A 56 20.35 5.99 2.85
N ALA A 57 21.40 6.73 2.51
CA ALA A 57 22.74 6.53 3.09
C ALA A 57 22.78 6.85 4.59
N GLU A 58 21.96 7.77 5.07
CA GLU A 58 21.86 8.11 6.49
C GLU A 58 21.19 7.02 7.34
N GLY A 59 20.46 6.12 6.71
CA GLY A 59 19.77 5.01 7.36
C GLY A 59 18.57 4.58 6.53
N HIS A 60 18.35 3.28 6.45
CA HIS A 60 17.24 2.68 5.69
C HIS A 60 16.87 1.33 6.29
N ILE A 61 15.75 0.77 5.87
CA ILE A 61 15.33 -0.55 6.29
C ILE A 61 16.18 -1.61 5.58
N ASP A 62 16.67 -2.58 6.35
CA ASP A 62 17.47 -3.69 5.81
C ASP A 62 16.72 -4.38 4.67
N GLY A 63 17.44 -4.61 3.57
CA GLY A 63 16.89 -5.23 2.38
C GLY A 63 16.20 -4.28 1.41
N ALA A 64 16.07 -2.99 1.75
CA ALA A 64 15.48 -2.01 0.85
C ALA A 64 16.42 -1.67 -0.31
N MET A 65 15.83 -1.53 -1.49
CA MET A 65 16.49 -0.97 -2.67
C MET A 65 16.15 0.51 -2.74
N ASN A 66 17.12 1.36 -3.01
CA ASN A 66 16.89 2.79 -3.17
C ASN A 66 16.60 3.13 -4.64
N ILE A 67 15.38 3.56 -4.89
CA ILE A 67 14.97 4.11 -6.19
C ILE A 67 14.15 5.36 -5.90
N PRO A 68 14.70 6.57 -6.11
CA PRO A 68 13.95 7.81 -5.89
C PRO A 68 12.61 7.83 -6.63
N PHE A 69 11.60 8.40 -6.01
CA PHE A 69 10.20 8.33 -6.46
C PHE A 69 9.97 8.79 -7.90
N ASN A 70 10.74 9.77 -8.36
CA ASN A 70 10.62 10.32 -9.70
C ASN A 70 11.23 9.43 -10.80
N ASN A 71 12.00 8.41 -10.43
CA ASN A 71 12.64 7.46 -11.35
C ASN A 71 12.06 6.05 -11.27
N ILE A 72 11.00 5.83 -10.49
CA ILE A 72 10.53 4.49 -10.15
C ILE A 72 10.11 3.68 -11.37
N VAL A 73 9.36 4.25 -12.29
CA VAL A 73 8.86 3.53 -13.48
C VAL A 73 9.98 3.09 -14.41
N PRO A 74 10.87 3.99 -14.88
CA PRO A 74 11.95 3.58 -15.79
C PRO A 74 12.95 2.62 -15.13
N GLU A 75 13.22 2.77 -13.83
CA GLU A 75 14.14 1.87 -13.13
C GLU A 75 13.57 0.46 -12.98
N LEU A 76 12.30 0.31 -12.65
CA LEU A 76 11.68 -1.02 -12.59
C LEU A 76 11.63 -1.69 -13.96
N ALA A 77 11.37 -0.95 -15.01
CA ALA A 77 11.41 -1.45 -16.38
C ALA A 77 12.82 -1.92 -16.76
N LYS A 78 13.84 -1.14 -16.42
CA LYS A 78 15.25 -1.45 -16.66
C LYS A 78 15.71 -2.72 -15.91
N LEU A 79 15.18 -2.92 -14.70
CA LEU A 79 15.44 -4.09 -13.89
C LEU A 79 14.59 -5.32 -14.31
N ASN A 80 13.75 -5.19 -15.32
CA ASN A 80 12.84 -6.23 -15.80
C ASN A 80 11.87 -6.74 -14.71
N ILE A 81 11.42 -5.86 -13.82
CA ILE A 81 10.46 -6.20 -12.79
C ILE A 81 9.08 -6.38 -13.44
N THR A 82 8.47 -7.54 -13.22
CA THR A 82 7.16 -7.85 -13.81
C THR A 82 6.04 -7.04 -13.17
N LYS A 83 4.98 -6.76 -13.94
CA LYS A 83 3.87 -5.92 -13.51
C LYS A 83 3.06 -6.47 -12.33
N ASN A 84 3.11 -7.79 -12.11
CA ASN A 84 2.41 -8.44 -10.99
C ASN A 84 3.30 -8.66 -9.76
N THR A 85 4.53 -8.22 -9.77
CA THR A 85 5.43 -8.31 -8.61
C THR A 85 4.85 -7.52 -7.44
N GLU A 86 4.79 -8.14 -6.28
CA GLU A 86 4.39 -7.45 -5.05
C GLU A 86 5.51 -6.52 -4.59
N ILE A 87 5.19 -5.24 -4.37
CA ILE A 87 6.16 -4.18 -4.07
C ILE A 87 5.67 -3.38 -2.86
N VAL A 88 6.53 -3.22 -1.88
CA VAL A 88 6.32 -2.31 -0.74
C VAL A 88 7.18 -1.08 -0.95
N LEU A 89 6.56 0.09 -0.82
CA LEU A 89 7.21 1.40 -1.00
C LEU A 89 7.17 2.17 0.32
N TYR A 90 8.24 2.86 0.65
CA TYR A 90 8.22 3.82 1.76
C TYR A 90 9.06 5.04 1.43
N CYS A 91 8.79 6.13 2.12
CA CYS A 91 9.58 7.34 2.06
C CYS A 91 9.74 7.94 3.47
N ARG A 92 9.89 9.24 3.59
CA ARG A 92 10.02 9.91 4.89
C ARG A 92 8.68 10.03 5.64
N SER A 93 7.61 10.38 4.92
CA SER A 93 6.28 10.68 5.48
C SER A 93 5.11 9.98 4.78
N GLY A 94 5.36 9.22 3.71
CA GLY A 94 4.34 8.55 2.91
C GLY A 94 3.89 9.31 1.65
N ASN A 95 4.25 10.58 1.47
CA ASN A 95 3.81 11.39 0.33
C ASN A 95 4.53 11.02 -0.98
N ARG A 96 5.85 10.89 -0.95
CA ARG A 96 6.64 10.50 -2.12
C ARG A 96 6.35 9.05 -2.52
N SER A 97 6.15 8.16 -1.55
CA SER A 97 5.76 6.77 -1.81
C SER A 97 4.34 6.68 -2.40
N ASP A 98 3.43 7.57 -2.00
CA ASP A 98 2.12 7.67 -2.65
C ASP A 98 2.23 8.10 -4.11
N MET A 99 3.07 9.08 -4.40
CA MET A 99 3.34 9.54 -5.77
C MET A 99 3.98 8.43 -6.62
N ALA A 100 4.93 7.71 -6.07
CA ALA A 100 5.57 6.57 -6.72
C ALA A 100 4.55 5.46 -7.02
N GLN A 101 3.70 5.14 -6.05
CA GLN A 101 2.64 4.14 -6.20
C GLN A 101 1.67 4.52 -7.33
N LYS A 102 1.20 5.75 -7.35
CA LYS A 102 0.29 6.24 -8.41
C LYS A 102 0.92 6.11 -9.79
N SER A 103 2.21 6.45 -9.93
CA SER A 103 2.94 6.28 -11.18
C SER A 103 3.04 4.81 -11.60
N LEU A 104 3.31 3.92 -10.65
CA LEU A 104 3.40 2.49 -10.90
C LEU A 104 2.06 1.88 -11.31
N VAL A 105 1.00 2.20 -10.59
CA VAL A 105 -0.36 1.72 -10.89
C VAL A 105 -0.77 2.17 -12.30
N LYS A 106 -0.49 3.41 -12.66
CA LYS A 106 -0.77 3.95 -13.99
C LYS A 106 -0.07 3.17 -15.10
N GLN A 107 1.11 2.58 -14.82
CA GLN A 107 1.89 1.79 -15.75
C GLN A 107 1.59 0.27 -15.66
N GLY A 108 0.60 -0.12 -14.87
CA GLY A 108 0.14 -1.51 -14.78
C GLY A 108 0.76 -2.32 -13.63
N TYR A 109 1.60 -1.73 -12.78
CA TYR A 109 2.07 -2.37 -11.55
C TYR A 109 0.97 -2.24 -10.49
N SER A 110 0.11 -3.25 -10.40
CA SER A 110 -1.11 -3.19 -9.58
C SER A 110 -0.94 -3.76 -8.16
N ASN A 111 0.18 -4.43 -7.89
CA ASN A 111 0.40 -5.12 -6.62
C ASN A 111 1.40 -4.34 -5.74
N THR A 112 1.03 -3.10 -5.41
CA THR A 112 1.88 -2.18 -4.66
C THR A 112 1.25 -1.83 -3.31
N TYR A 113 2.08 -1.58 -2.31
CA TYR A 113 1.67 -1.18 -0.97
C TYR A 113 2.50 0.02 -0.52
N ASN A 114 1.84 1.12 -0.15
CA ASN A 114 2.49 2.27 0.46
C ASN A 114 2.61 2.03 1.97
N ALA A 115 3.83 1.78 2.43
CA ALA A 115 4.11 1.53 3.84
C ALA A 115 4.22 2.79 4.69
N GLY A 116 4.20 3.97 4.07
CA GLY A 116 4.26 5.24 4.80
C GLY A 116 5.67 5.74 5.06
N GLY A 117 5.91 6.21 6.26
CA GLY A 117 7.15 6.88 6.64
C GLY A 117 8.17 6.00 7.35
N PHE A 118 9.44 6.26 7.07
CA PHE A 118 10.58 5.54 7.63
C PHE A 118 10.55 5.47 9.18
N ASN A 119 10.37 6.62 9.84
CA ASN A 119 10.37 6.66 11.30
C ASN A 119 9.19 5.91 11.91
N SER A 120 8.01 5.99 11.30
CA SER A 120 6.82 5.23 11.73
C SER A 120 7.05 3.72 11.61
N LEU A 121 7.70 3.29 10.55
CA LEU A 121 8.05 1.88 10.36
C LEU A 121 9.05 1.40 11.40
N ILE A 122 10.13 2.15 11.63
CA ILE A 122 11.16 1.78 12.61
C ILE A 122 10.57 1.72 14.02
N SER A 123 9.72 2.68 14.38
CA SER A 123 9.10 2.74 15.71
C SER A 123 8.10 1.62 15.99
N ALA A 124 7.61 0.97 14.96
CA ALA A 124 6.60 -0.09 15.07
C ALA A 124 7.19 -1.50 15.10
N ARG A 125 8.55 -1.63 15.17
CA ARG A 125 9.21 -2.92 15.17
C ARG A 125 9.74 -3.31 16.56
#